data_17f48abfdcab96fa23f14a02baf29023
#
_entry.id   17f48abfdcab96fa23f14a02baf29023
#
_cell.length_a   1.000
_cell.length_b   1.000
_cell.length_c   1.000
_cell.angle_alpha   90.00
_cell.angle_beta   90.00
_cell.angle_gamma   90.00
#
_symmetry.space_group_name_H-M   'P 1'
#
loop_
_entity.id
_entity.type
_entity.pdbx_description
1 polymer ?
#
loop_
_entity_poly.entity_id
_entity_poly.type
_entity_poly.pdbx_seq_one_letter_code
_entity_poly.pdbx_strand_id
1 'polypeptide(L)'
;LHIRAWTETDQRQDASEEYDAIHPPGTLERELSSGIIKIKYYLEMPVVLTQTDKYLGEIEPSTTPTQPLQDKQHLAASESPLPYPRIETCLNLHDFELAAKELLSAHAWVYYSSAAQDRRSFDNNINDWARLRFRPRVMRDVKKVHTSRSILGFQSSFPFFIAPCALGRLGHHDGELCLARGAARGNIPYCPSNSSSVSHHDLAQCLSAEMSGGCLFFQLYVKRSKAETIENIERARRLGYKALVITVDANAVGIREDDDRRKIRETLASGQEYISPWRAASTNPDPESVLRAPHSSTLNWTDLSWIKEAWQNAGPVCVKGILTAEDAKIACDHGVDAVYLSNHGGRQLDAAPSGLAALVEIRLFYPEVLERCEILLDGGVRRGAHVIQALCLGATAVGLGRPFMYAMGAYGTDGVHKAIESESPPPSFHLCFICFYLDPFVSESTTDICGSPL
;
A
#
# COMPACT_ATOMS: atom_id res chain seq x y z
N LEU A 1 -1.20 -30.17 0.30
CA LEU A 1 -1.51 -29.06 1.24
C LEU A 1 -2.99 -29.17 1.63
N HIS A 2 -3.28 -29.69 2.82
CA HIS A 2 -4.63 -29.65 3.38
C HIS A 2 -4.70 -28.41 4.31
N ILE A 3 -5.50 -27.43 3.91
CA ILE A 3 -5.82 -26.28 4.76
C ILE A 3 -7.06 -26.66 5.55
N ARG A 4 -6.97 -26.84 6.87
CA ARG A 4 -8.14 -26.86 7.77
C ARG A 4 -8.35 -25.48 8.36
N ALA A 5 -9.56 -24.98 8.23
CA ALA A 5 -10.01 -23.80 8.94
C ALA A 5 -10.35 -24.19 10.40
N TRP A 6 -9.83 -23.42 11.34
CA TRP A 6 -10.12 -23.56 12.78
C TRP A 6 -11.31 -22.68 13.16
N THR A 7 -12.22 -23.22 13.95
CA THR A 7 -13.31 -22.48 14.59
C THR A 7 -12.96 -22.19 16.05
N GLU A 8 -13.43 -21.08 16.59
CA GLU A 8 -13.08 -20.48 17.90
C GLU A 8 -13.36 -21.34 19.16
N THR A 9 -13.73 -22.60 19.02
CA THR A 9 -14.18 -23.45 20.16
C THR A 9 -13.20 -24.53 20.59
N ASP A 10 -12.03 -24.67 19.97
CA ASP A 10 -11.12 -25.74 20.34
C ASP A 10 -10.14 -25.32 21.43
N GLN A 11 -10.29 -25.96 22.59
CA GLN A 11 -9.35 -25.94 23.70
C GLN A 11 -7.99 -26.47 23.22
N ARG A 12 -6.91 -25.88 23.72
CA ARG A 12 -5.51 -26.21 23.44
C ARG A 12 -5.26 -27.71 23.52
N GLN A 13 -5.32 -28.40 22.39
CA GLN A 13 -4.70 -29.69 22.20
C GLN A 13 -3.37 -29.50 21.47
N ASP A 14 -2.34 -30.18 21.92
CA ASP A 14 -1.04 -30.20 21.28
C ASP A 14 -1.17 -30.84 19.91
N ALA A 15 -1.08 -30.06 18.84
CA ALA A 15 -1.24 -30.50 17.47
C ALA A 15 -0.10 -31.45 17.00
N SER A 16 0.91 -31.68 17.80
CA SER A 16 2.04 -32.55 17.49
C SER A 16 1.60 -33.99 17.34
N GLU A 17 0.71 -34.47 18.21
CA GLU A 17 0.21 -35.87 18.17
C GLU A 17 -0.66 -36.11 16.93
N GLU A 18 -1.45 -35.13 16.49
CA GLU A 18 -2.25 -35.28 15.25
C GLU A 18 -1.37 -35.20 13.99
N TYR A 19 -0.28 -34.45 14.01
CA TYR A 19 0.64 -34.35 12.89
C TYR A 19 1.41 -35.66 12.72
N ASP A 20 1.93 -36.25 13.80
CA ASP A 20 2.69 -37.50 13.78
C ASP A 20 1.82 -38.72 13.49
N ALA A 21 0.49 -38.66 13.66
CA ALA A 21 -0.44 -39.68 13.24
C ALA A 21 -0.56 -39.83 11.71
N ILE A 22 -0.23 -38.78 10.96
CA ILE A 22 -0.32 -38.71 9.49
C ILE A 22 1.07 -38.85 8.84
N HIS A 23 2.12 -38.50 9.56
CA HIS A 23 3.51 -38.49 9.10
C HIS A 23 4.39 -39.44 9.93
N PRO A 24 5.55 -39.88 9.39
CA PRO A 24 6.49 -40.69 10.17
C PRO A 24 6.93 -39.99 11.47
N PRO A 25 7.07 -40.72 12.59
CA PRO A 25 7.50 -40.13 13.86
C PRO A 25 8.77 -39.28 13.74
N GLY A 26 8.79 -38.11 14.37
CA GLY A 26 9.90 -37.16 14.30
C GLY A 26 9.95 -36.30 13.02
N THR A 27 8.93 -36.37 12.15
CA THR A 27 8.85 -35.51 10.96
C THR A 27 8.65 -34.05 11.35
N LEU A 28 7.81 -33.78 12.34
CA LEU A 28 7.55 -32.44 12.86
C LEU A 28 8.82 -31.77 13.40
N GLU A 29 9.61 -32.49 14.19
CA GLU A 29 10.89 -31.98 14.73
C GLU A 29 11.91 -31.68 13.63
N ARG A 30 11.96 -32.52 12.60
CA ARG A 30 12.85 -32.36 11.44
C ARG A 30 12.44 -31.18 10.57
N GLU A 31 11.15 -30.99 10.36
CA GLU A 31 10.62 -29.86 9.57
C GLU A 31 10.70 -28.55 10.33
N LEU A 32 10.52 -28.54 11.65
CA LEU A 32 10.76 -27.39 12.51
C LEU A 32 12.24 -26.98 12.53
N SER A 33 13.16 -27.96 12.65
CA SER A 33 14.61 -27.67 12.63
C SER A 33 15.13 -27.24 11.26
N SER A 34 14.47 -27.64 10.17
CA SER A 34 14.78 -27.21 8.80
C SER A 34 14.17 -25.88 8.41
N GLY A 35 13.30 -25.29 9.27
CA GLY A 35 12.61 -24.03 8.99
C GLY A 35 11.43 -24.15 8.02
N ILE A 36 11.02 -25.36 7.64
CA ILE A 36 9.92 -25.60 6.70
C ILE A 36 8.54 -25.33 7.34
N ILE A 37 8.38 -25.58 8.66
CA ILE A 37 7.14 -25.28 9.39
C ILE A 37 7.33 -24.01 10.23
N LYS A 38 7.09 -22.85 9.66
CA LYS A 38 7.02 -21.56 10.39
C LYS A 38 5.59 -21.19 10.79
N ILE A 39 4.60 -22.00 10.43
CA ILE A 39 3.17 -21.71 10.58
C ILE A 39 2.74 -21.57 12.06
N LYS A 40 3.40 -22.26 12.98
CA LYS A 40 3.07 -22.26 14.41
C LYS A 40 3.22 -20.88 15.09
N TYR A 41 4.08 -20.00 14.56
CA TYR A 41 4.34 -18.70 15.16
C TYR A 41 3.34 -17.59 14.75
N TYR A 42 2.58 -17.75 13.67
CA TYR A 42 1.54 -16.79 13.30
C TYR A 42 0.33 -16.83 14.22
N LEU A 43 0.12 -17.94 14.94
CA LEU A 43 -0.99 -18.13 15.89
C LEU A 43 -0.62 -17.76 17.35
N GLU A 44 0.68 -17.64 17.67
CA GLU A 44 1.16 -17.32 19.00
C GLU A 44 1.78 -15.91 19.14
N MET A 45 1.33 -14.93 18.35
CA MET A 45 1.54 -13.57 18.83
C MET A 45 0.78 -13.44 20.16
N PRO A 46 1.44 -13.10 21.28
CA PRO A 46 0.72 -12.87 22.52
C PRO A 46 -0.21 -11.69 22.26
N VAL A 47 -1.48 -11.98 21.99
CA VAL A 47 -2.55 -11.05 22.26
C VAL A 47 -2.47 -10.84 23.76
N VAL A 48 -1.87 -9.75 24.17
CA VAL A 48 -2.04 -9.27 25.55
C VAL A 48 -3.50 -8.83 25.63
N LEU A 49 -4.37 -9.82 25.82
CA LEU A 49 -5.71 -9.60 26.31
C LEU A 49 -5.51 -9.07 27.74
N THR A 50 -5.47 -7.76 27.87
CA THR A 50 -5.68 -7.15 29.18
C THR A 50 -7.05 -7.62 29.63
N GLN A 51 -7.09 -8.34 30.75
CA GLN A 51 -8.30 -8.68 31.46
C GLN A 51 -9.06 -7.39 31.79
N THR A 52 -10.04 -7.03 30.94
CA THR A 52 -11.01 -5.96 31.20
C THR A 52 -12.44 -6.48 31.23
N ASP A 53 -12.64 -7.81 31.23
CA ASP A 53 -14.00 -8.38 31.26
C ASP A 53 -14.55 -8.59 32.68
N LYS A 54 -14.05 -7.86 33.70
CA LYS A 54 -14.57 -7.97 35.07
C LYS A 54 -15.33 -6.75 35.58
N TYR A 55 -15.62 -5.75 34.74
CA TYR A 55 -16.39 -4.56 35.15
C TYR A 55 -17.47 -4.18 34.13
N LEU A 56 -18.30 -5.13 33.71
CA LEU A 56 -19.60 -4.83 33.18
C LEU A 56 -20.62 -5.22 34.24
N GLY A 57 -20.82 -4.32 35.24
CA GLY A 57 -21.99 -4.34 36.09
C GLY A 57 -23.22 -4.05 35.24
N GLU A 58 -24.26 -4.81 35.42
CA GLU A 58 -25.57 -4.61 34.81
C GLU A 58 -26.03 -3.17 35.05
N ILE A 59 -26.12 -2.38 33.99
CA ILE A 59 -26.74 -1.04 34.03
C ILE A 59 -28.24 -1.30 33.78
N GLU A 60 -29.03 -1.25 34.83
CA GLU A 60 -30.47 -1.21 34.69
C GLU A 60 -30.90 0.05 33.91
N PRO A 61 -31.85 -0.05 32.97
CA PRO A 61 -32.32 1.11 32.23
C PRO A 61 -33.10 2.06 33.14
N SER A 62 -32.53 3.23 33.40
CA SER A 62 -33.20 4.32 34.08
C SER A 62 -34.41 4.79 33.28
N THR A 63 -35.61 4.46 33.74
CA THR A 63 -36.88 5.00 33.27
C THR A 63 -37.14 6.38 33.89
N THR A 64 -36.55 7.41 33.36
CA THR A 64 -36.98 8.79 33.64
C THR A 64 -37.38 9.43 32.32
N PRO A 65 -38.64 9.95 32.19
CA PRO A 65 -39.07 10.61 30.99
C PRO A 65 -38.35 11.94 30.84
N THR A 66 -37.45 12.03 29.88
CA THR A 66 -36.83 13.28 29.46
C THR A 66 -37.87 14.12 28.71
N GLN A 67 -38.26 15.24 29.27
CA GLN A 67 -39.03 16.27 28.56
C GLN A 67 -38.26 16.72 27.32
N PRO A 68 -38.95 16.99 26.19
CA PRO A 68 -38.27 17.51 25.01
C PRO A 68 -37.78 18.91 25.27
N LEU A 69 -36.46 19.12 25.15
CA LEU A 69 -35.86 20.45 25.07
C LEU A 69 -36.40 21.14 23.81
N GLN A 70 -37.34 22.10 24.06
CA GLN A 70 -37.73 23.11 23.09
C GLN A 70 -36.59 24.14 23.02
N ASP A 71 -35.62 23.91 22.14
CA ASP A 71 -34.73 24.96 21.61
C ASP A 71 -34.09 24.49 20.30
N LYS A 72 -34.94 24.24 19.30
CA LYS A 72 -34.55 24.13 17.90
C LYS A 72 -35.18 25.24 17.07
N GLN A 73 -34.92 26.47 17.43
CA GLN A 73 -35.19 27.62 16.59
C GLN A 73 -34.03 28.62 16.74
N HIS A 74 -33.00 28.44 15.91
CA HIS A 74 -32.13 29.46 15.35
C HIS A 74 -30.85 28.80 14.80
N LEU A 75 -30.98 27.98 13.77
CA LEU A 75 -29.94 27.66 12.81
C LEU A 75 -30.57 27.08 11.54
N ALA A 76 -31.62 27.75 11.08
CA ALA A 76 -32.13 27.54 9.72
C ALA A 76 -31.65 28.70 8.85
N ALA A 77 -30.36 28.86 8.69
CA ALA A 77 -29.84 29.41 7.46
C ALA A 77 -30.03 28.35 6.40
N SER A 78 -30.82 28.63 5.39
CA SER A 78 -31.06 27.84 4.21
C SER A 78 -29.77 27.64 3.43
N GLU A 79 -28.91 26.76 3.88
CA GLU A 79 -27.90 26.17 3.05
C GLU A 79 -28.57 25.09 2.22
N SER A 80 -28.97 25.43 0.99
CA SER A 80 -29.14 24.43 -0.05
C SER A 80 -27.87 23.58 -0.02
N PRO A 81 -27.98 22.24 0.04
CA PRO A 81 -26.79 21.40 0.07
C PRO A 81 -25.91 21.82 -1.10
N LEU A 82 -24.67 22.26 -0.80
CA LEU A 82 -23.71 22.61 -1.83
C LEU A 82 -23.62 21.42 -2.77
N PRO A 83 -23.70 21.62 -4.10
CA PRO A 83 -23.88 20.52 -5.05
C PRO A 83 -22.71 19.53 -5.08
N TYR A 84 -21.61 19.81 -4.37
CA TYR A 84 -20.42 18.94 -4.28
C TYR A 84 -19.71 19.13 -2.95
N PRO A 85 -19.03 18.09 -2.40
CA PRO A 85 -18.11 18.27 -1.29
C PRO A 85 -17.05 19.30 -1.67
N ARG A 86 -16.80 20.28 -0.81
CA ARG A 86 -15.74 21.28 -1.05
C ARG A 86 -14.41 20.74 -0.57
N ILE A 87 -13.32 21.05 -1.28
CA ILE A 87 -11.96 20.58 -0.93
C ILE A 87 -11.56 21.01 0.49
N GLU A 88 -12.06 22.16 0.96
CA GLU A 88 -11.79 22.67 2.30
C GLU A 88 -12.38 21.78 3.39
N THR A 89 -13.42 20.99 3.08
CA THR A 89 -14.04 20.03 4.01
C THR A 89 -13.28 18.71 4.09
N CYS A 90 -12.33 18.45 3.21
CA CYS A 90 -11.49 17.26 3.24
C CYS A 90 -10.40 17.40 4.30
N LEU A 91 -10.60 16.79 5.44
CA LEU A 91 -9.69 16.84 6.59
C LEU A 91 -8.72 15.64 6.65
N ASN A 92 -8.99 14.60 5.89
CA ASN A 92 -8.23 13.37 5.87
C ASN A 92 -8.45 12.60 4.56
N LEU A 93 -7.69 11.52 4.33
CA LEU A 93 -7.75 10.74 3.08
C LEU A 93 -9.10 10.05 2.85
N HIS A 94 -9.88 9.76 3.89
CA HIS A 94 -11.21 9.17 3.74
C HIS A 94 -12.21 10.16 3.14
N ASP A 95 -12.09 11.45 3.46
CA ASP A 95 -12.97 12.48 2.90
C ASP A 95 -12.79 12.60 1.37
N PHE A 96 -11.54 12.45 0.88
CA PHE A 96 -11.27 12.38 -0.57
C PHE A 96 -11.87 11.14 -1.22
N GLU A 97 -11.91 9.99 -0.52
CA GLU A 97 -12.57 8.78 -1.01
C GLU A 97 -14.07 9.00 -1.17
N LEU A 98 -14.72 9.62 -0.18
CA LEU A 98 -16.14 9.98 -0.24
C LEU A 98 -16.44 10.96 -1.38
N ALA A 99 -15.65 12.03 -1.50
CA ALA A 99 -15.79 12.98 -2.58
C ALA A 99 -15.61 12.34 -3.97
N ALA A 100 -14.58 11.50 -4.13
CA ALA A 100 -14.33 10.80 -5.37
C ALA A 100 -15.46 9.83 -5.75
N LYS A 101 -16.08 9.18 -4.77
CA LYS A 101 -17.22 8.29 -5.01
C LYS A 101 -18.41 9.03 -5.62
N GLU A 102 -18.63 10.27 -5.28
CA GLU A 102 -19.71 11.11 -5.81
C GLU A 102 -19.35 11.77 -7.14
N LEU A 103 -18.08 12.18 -7.31
CA LEU A 103 -17.65 12.99 -8.44
C LEU A 103 -17.14 12.18 -9.63
N LEU A 104 -16.59 11.00 -9.40
CA LEU A 104 -16.05 10.16 -10.46
C LEU A 104 -17.16 9.48 -11.27
N SER A 105 -16.89 9.25 -12.57
CA SER A 105 -17.72 8.34 -13.36
C SER A 105 -17.74 6.95 -12.71
N ALA A 106 -18.83 6.21 -12.94
CA ALA A 106 -18.94 4.82 -12.47
C ALA A 106 -17.76 3.94 -12.96
N HIS A 107 -17.26 4.21 -14.18
CA HIS A 107 -16.09 3.52 -14.72
C HIS A 107 -14.81 3.82 -13.90
N ALA A 108 -14.50 5.09 -13.67
CA ALA A 108 -13.34 5.49 -12.90
C ALA A 108 -13.41 4.98 -11.45
N TRP A 109 -14.56 5.12 -10.82
CA TRP A 109 -14.79 4.65 -9.46
C TRP A 109 -14.57 3.15 -9.33
N VAL A 110 -15.22 2.33 -10.17
CA VAL A 110 -15.08 0.87 -10.15
C VAL A 110 -13.63 0.46 -10.40
N TYR A 111 -12.95 1.08 -11.38
CA TYR A 111 -11.57 0.76 -11.67
C TYR A 111 -10.64 1.05 -10.48
N TYR A 112 -10.78 2.20 -9.81
CA TYR A 112 -9.91 2.56 -8.68
C TYR A 112 -10.25 1.81 -7.40
N SER A 113 -11.54 1.61 -7.09
CA SER A 113 -12.00 1.02 -5.83
C SER A 113 -11.98 -0.51 -5.83
N SER A 114 -11.96 -1.17 -7.01
CA SER A 114 -12.04 -2.63 -7.11
C SER A 114 -10.82 -3.33 -6.49
N ALA A 115 -11.06 -4.55 -6.01
CA ALA A 115 -10.06 -5.47 -5.50
C ALA A 115 -10.26 -6.87 -6.10
N ALA A 116 -9.38 -7.81 -5.80
CA ALA A 116 -9.49 -9.17 -6.30
C ALA A 116 -10.54 -9.97 -5.51
N GLN A 117 -11.27 -10.80 -6.22
CA GLN A 117 -12.22 -11.83 -5.73
C GLN A 117 -13.06 -11.37 -4.52
N ASP A 118 -12.90 -11.99 -3.35
CA ASP A 118 -13.63 -11.73 -2.11
C ASP A 118 -13.12 -10.50 -1.34
N ARG A 119 -12.11 -9.79 -1.87
CA ARG A 119 -11.51 -8.58 -1.28
C ARG A 119 -10.75 -8.82 0.04
N ARG A 120 -10.44 -10.06 0.40
CA ARG A 120 -9.77 -10.38 1.68
C ARG A 120 -8.43 -9.68 1.83
N SER A 121 -7.59 -9.71 0.78
CA SER A 121 -6.31 -8.98 0.80
C SER A 121 -6.47 -7.47 0.91
N PHE A 122 -7.53 -6.91 0.32
CA PHE A 122 -7.86 -5.49 0.45
C PHE A 122 -8.28 -5.13 1.88
N ASP A 123 -9.16 -5.96 2.48
CA ASP A 123 -9.64 -5.76 3.84
C ASP A 123 -8.51 -5.97 4.86
N ASN A 124 -7.66 -6.98 4.66
CA ASN A 124 -6.46 -7.19 5.48
C ASN A 124 -5.53 -5.97 5.43
N ASN A 125 -5.32 -5.37 4.26
CA ASN A 125 -4.53 -4.14 4.15
C ASN A 125 -5.05 -3.00 5.03
N ILE A 126 -6.36 -2.93 5.27
CA ILE A 126 -6.98 -1.90 6.14
C ILE A 126 -6.94 -2.34 7.59
N ASN A 127 -7.34 -3.57 7.87
CA ASN A 127 -7.56 -4.08 9.22
C ASN A 127 -6.27 -4.32 9.99
N ASP A 128 -5.18 -4.67 9.32
CA ASP A 128 -3.90 -4.95 9.99
C ASP A 128 -3.33 -3.70 10.68
N TRP A 129 -3.57 -2.50 10.15
CA TRP A 129 -3.19 -1.26 10.82
C TRP A 129 -3.90 -1.07 12.16
N ALA A 130 -5.16 -1.48 12.27
CA ALA A 130 -5.94 -1.38 13.50
C ALA A 130 -5.44 -2.33 14.60
N ARG A 131 -4.68 -3.37 14.25
CA ARG A 131 -4.06 -4.32 15.19
C ARG A 131 -2.82 -3.75 15.88
N LEU A 132 -2.20 -2.72 15.31
CA LEU A 132 -1.04 -2.04 15.91
C LEU A 132 -1.51 -0.94 16.86
N ARG A 133 -0.83 -0.85 18.00
CA ARG A 133 -1.08 0.18 19.00
C ARG A 133 0.22 0.90 19.34
N PHE A 134 0.15 2.20 19.49
CA PHE A 134 1.24 2.97 20.04
C PHE A 134 1.37 2.69 21.53
N ARG A 135 2.61 2.60 22.00
CA ARG A 135 2.92 2.56 23.43
C ARG A 135 3.38 3.96 23.85
N PRO A 136 2.48 4.79 24.40
CA PRO A 136 2.78 6.19 24.61
C PRO A 136 3.75 6.39 25.78
N ARG A 137 4.68 7.33 25.62
CA ARG A 137 5.58 7.80 26.68
C ARG A 137 5.34 9.29 26.91
N VAL A 138 5.41 9.73 28.15
CA VAL A 138 5.13 11.11 28.54
C VAL A 138 6.42 11.83 28.98
N MET A 139 6.34 13.13 29.21
CA MET A 139 7.44 13.98 29.70
C MET A 139 8.66 14.00 28.75
N ARG A 140 8.41 14.09 27.45
CA ARG A 140 9.43 14.23 26.40
C ARG A 140 9.39 15.65 25.81
N ASP A 141 10.56 16.21 25.49
CA ASP A 141 10.62 17.44 24.69
C ASP A 141 10.32 17.13 23.22
N VAL A 142 9.25 17.67 22.71
CA VAL A 142 8.76 17.48 21.33
C VAL A 142 8.68 18.80 20.59
N LYS A 143 9.40 19.80 21.03
CA LYS A 143 9.40 21.13 20.43
C LYS A 143 9.85 21.14 18.97
N LYS A 144 10.76 20.20 18.60
CA LYS A 144 11.26 20.08 17.23
C LYS A 144 10.89 18.71 16.67
N VAL A 145 10.16 18.72 15.55
CA VAL A 145 9.81 17.50 14.79
C VAL A 145 10.36 17.65 13.37
N HIS A 146 11.06 16.62 12.89
CA HIS A 146 11.55 16.55 11.53
C HIS A 146 10.82 15.42 10.80
N THR A 147 10.20 15.74 9.67
CA THR A 147 9.44 14.78 8.85
C THR A 147 10.19 14.35 7.60
N SER A 148 11.27 15.06 7.25
CA SER A 148 12.05 14.78 6.06
C SER A 148 12.75 13.42 6.16
N ARG A 149 12.78 12.71 5.02
CA ARG A 149 13.38 11.37 4.92
C ARG A 149 14.05 11.18 3.57
N SER A 150 15.19 10.49 3.55
CA SER A 150 15.73 9.97 2.30
C SER A 150 14.91 8.75 1.86
N ILE A 151 14.43 8.75 0.62
CA ILE A 151 13.69 7.66 0.00
C ILE A 151 14.35 7.36 -1.34
N LEU A 152 14.97 6.19 -1.48
CA LEU A 152 15.74 5.82 -2.68
C LEU A 152 16.70 6.93 -3.12
N GLY A 153 17.42 7.51 -2.15
CA GLY A 153 18.39 8.59 -2.38
C GLY A 153 17.81 9.98 -2.59
N PHE A 154 16.47 10.14 -2.64
CA PHE A 154 15.83 11.45 -2.76
C PHE A 154 15.44 12.00 -1.38
N GLN A 155 15.76 13.27 -1.12
CA GLN A 155 15.38 13.96 0.13
C GLN A 155 13.93 14.43 0.04
N SER A 156 13.03 13.63 0.61
CA SER A 156 11.61 13.91 0.68
C SER A 156 11.26 14.74 1.91
N SER A 157 10.27 15.63 1.80
CA SER A 157 9.74 16.38 2.96
C SER A 157 8.99 15.49 3.95
N PHE A 158 8.50 14.33 3.49
CA PHE A 158 7.72 13.40 4.31
C PHE A 158 8.15 11.95 4.02
N PRO A 159 7.97 11.02 4.97
CA PRO A 159 8.31 9.62 4.82
C PRO A 159 7.25 8.84 4.05
N PHE A 160 6.68 9.44 3.01
CA PHE A 160 5.75 8.78 2.11
C PHE A 160 5.89 9.30 0.68
N PHE A 161 5.36 8.55 -0.26
CA PHE A 161 5.42 8.84 -1.68
C PHE A 161 4.12 8.41 -2.40
N ILE A 162 3.90 8.91 -3.61
CA ILE A 162 2.77 8.50 -4.43
C ILE A 162 3.11 7.16 -5.09
N ALA A 163 2.39 6.10 -4.69
CA ALA A 163 2.56 4.74 -5.20
C ALA A 163 2.08 4.59 -6.65
N PRO A 164 2.59 3.61 -7.42
CA PRO A 164 2.22 3.46 -8.82
C PRO A 164 0.76 3.04 -8.99
N CYS A 165 0.00 3.91 -9.63
CA CYS A 165 -1.37 3.67 -10.07
C CYS A 165 -1.50 4.07 -11.54
N ALA A 166 -2.25 3.27 -12.29
CA ALA A 166 -2.45 3.48 -13.72
C ALA A 166 -3.75 4.21 -14.03
N LEU A 167 -3.86 4.70 -15.28
CA LEU A 167 -5.07 5.23 -15.87
C LEU A 167 -5.64 6.47 -15.15
N GLY A 168 -4.78 7.42 -14.80
CA GLY A 168 -5.18 8.66 -14.13
C GLY A 168 -6.24 9.46 -14.92
N ARG A 169 -6.20 9.39 -16.25
CA ARG A 169 -7.19 10.06 -17.12
C ARG A 169 -8.61 9.51 -17.04
N LEU A 170 -8.82 8.37 -16.42
CA LEU A 170 -10.19 7.93 -16.09
C LEU A 170 -10.84 8.84 -15.04
N GLY A 171 -10.07 9.38 -14.11
CA GLY A 171 -10.57 10.23 -13.03
C GLY A 171 -10.45 11.73 -13.30
N HIS A 172 -9.45 12.16 -14.07
CA HIS A 172 -9.22 13.57 -14.37
C HIS A 172 -8.57 13.74 -15.74
N HIS A 173 -8.94 14.78 -16.50
CA HIS A 173 -8.44 15.01 -17.87
C HIS A 173 -6.91 15.15 -17.95
N ASP A 174 -6.27 15.79 -16.96
CA ASP A 174 -4.81 15.88 -16.85
C ASP A 174 -4.15 14.59 -16.34
N GLY A 175 -4.94 13.70 -15.70
CA GLY A 175 -4.46 12.41 -15.22
C GLY A 175 -3.24 12.53 -14.32
N GLU A 176 -2.22 11.73 -14.60
CA GLU A 176 -1.01 11.62 -13.81
C GLU A 176 -0.17 12.92 -13.75
N LEU A 177 -0.45 13.94 -14.60
CA LEU A 177 0.17 15.27 -14.44
C LEU A 177 -0.24 15.93 -13.12
N CYS A 178 -1.49 15.72 -12.68
CA CYS A 178 -1.93 16.23 -11.38
C CYS A 178 -1.12 15.62 -10.23
N LEU A 179 -0.82 14.32 -10.31
CA LEU A 179 0.00 13.62 -9.33
C LEU A 179 1.43 14.15 -9.33
N ALA A 180 2.02 14.36 -10.52
CA ALA A 180 3.37 14.90 -10.66
C ALA A 180 3.49 16.32 -10.10
N ARG A 181 2.55 17.23 -10.44
CA ARG A 181 2.52 18.60 -9.89
C ARG A 181 2.31 18.61 -8.39
N GLY A 182 1.36 17.81 -7.87
CA GLY A 182 1.10 17.73 -6.43
C GLY A 182 2.31 17.19 -5.67
N ALA A 183 2.96 16.13 -6.19
CA ALA A 183 4.18 15.58 -5.62
C ALA A 183 5.32 16.62 -5.60
N ALA A 184 5.50 17.39 -6.69
CA ALA A 184 6.49 18.44 -6.76
C ALA A 184 6.23 19.55 -5.71
N ARG A 185 4.98 20.02 -5.60
CA ARG A 185 4.60 21.03 -4.59
C ARG A 185 4.81 20.56 -3.16
N GLY A 186 4.54 19.27 -2.88
CA GLY A 186 4.76 18.66 -1.57
C GLY A 186 6.20 18.20 -1.33
N ASN A 187 7.08 18.30 -2.34
CA ASN A 187 8.45 17.78 -2.33
C ASN A 187 8.52 16.33 -1.86
N ILE A 188 7.70 15.46 -2.45
CA ILE A 188 7.69 14.02 -2.24
C ILE A 188 7.94 13.27 -3.55
N PRO A 189 8.43 12.02 -3.51
CA PRO A 189 8.57 11.21 -4.71
C PRO A 189 7.20 10.82 -5.30
N TYR A 190 7.14 10.72 -6.62
CA TYR A 190 6.05 10.06 -7.33
C TYR A 190 6.59 8.89 -8.14
N CYS A 191 5.97 7.73 -8.01
CA CYS A 191 6.26 6.54 -8.78
C CYS A 191 5.14 6.32 -9.81
N PRO A 192 5.21 6.91 -11.03
CA PRO A 192 4.20 6.66 -12.05
C PRO A 192 4.25 5.20 -12.52
N SER A 193 3.06 4.66 -12.81
CA SER A 193 2.90 3.32 -13.37
C SER A 193 3.49 3.24 -14.79
N ASN A 194 4.07 2.10 -15.14
CA ASN A 194 4.43 1.77 -16.52
C ASN A 194 3.24 1.90 -17.50
N SER A 195 2.02 1.73 -16.98
CA SER A 195 0.74 1.87 -17.72
C SER A 195 0.06 3.21 -17.44
N SER A 196 0.84 4.26 -17.19
CA SER A 196 0.33 5.64 -17.07
C SER A 196 -0.44 6.05 -18.32
N SER A 197 -1.55 6.78 -18.16
CA SER A 197 -2.31 7.36 -19.27
C SER A 197 -1.67 8.63 -19.83
N VAL A 198 -0.69 9.17 -19.14
CA VAL A 198 0.18 10.27 -19.58
C VAL A 198 1.55 9.70 -19.95
N SER A 199 2.16 10.21 -21.02
CA SER A 199 3.47 9.73 -21.42
C SER A 199 4.55 10.03 -20.35
N HIS A 200 5.51 9.11 -20.20
CA HIS A 200 6.63 9.33 -19.27
C HIS A 200 7.48 10.55 -19.63
N HIS A 201 7.51 10.92 -20.93
CA HIS A 201 8.15 12.15 -21.39
C HIS A 201 7.44 13.39 -20.81
N ASP A 202 6.11 13.45 -20.93
CA ASP A 202 5.32 14.60 -20.45
C ASP A 202 5.38 14.70 -18.91
N LEU A 203 5.42 13.55 -18.21
CA LEU A 203 5.61 13.53 -16.77
C LEU A 203 6.97 14.11 -16.34
N ALA A 204 8.04 13.71 -17.04
CA ALA A 204 9.38 14.21 -16.76
C ALA A 204 9.48 15.72 -17.08
N GLN A 205 8.89 16.15 -18.19
CA GLN A 205 8.85 17.56 -18.57
C GLN A 205 8.02 18.38 -17.57
N CYS A 206 6.85 17.88 -17.15
CA CYS A 206 6.01 18.51 -16.16
C CYS A 206 6.75 18.73 -14.84
N LEU A 207 7.43 17.70 -14.33
CA LEU A 207 8.19 17.80 -13.08
C LEU A 207 9.35 18.80 -13.19
N SER A 208 10.04 18.81 -14.35
CA SER A 208 11.14 19.75 -14.59
C SER A 208 10.68 21.22 -14.67
N ALA A 209 9.42 21.46 -15.05
CA ALA A 209 8.82 22.80 -15.10
C ALA A 209 8.37 23.27 -13.70
N GLU A 210 8.11 22.37 -12.76
CA GLU A 210 7.78 22.70 -11.38
C GLU A 210 9.08 22.96 -10.61
N MET A 211 9.30 24.18 -10.18
CA MET A 211 10.52 24.58 -9.45
C MET A 211 10.51 24.21 -7.97
N SER A 212 9.47 23.52 -7.49
CA SER A 212 9.21 23.30 -6.07
C SER A 212 9.81 22.01 -5.49
N GLY A 213 10.28 21.09 -6.32
CA GLY A 213 10.90 19.82 -5.85
C GLY A 213 10.24 18.57 -6.42
N GLY A 214 10.36 17.45 -5.68
CA GLY A 214 9.85 16.14 -6.09
C GLY A 214 10.79 15.40 -7.05
N CYS A 215 10.54 14.11 -7.23
CA CYS A 215 11.24 13.28 -8.21
C CYS A 215 10.35 12.14 -8.72
N LEU A 216 10.77 11.52 -9.82
CA LEU A 216 10.09 10.36 -10.40
C LEU A 216 10.89 9.08 -10.16
N PHE A 217 10.21 8.02 -9.71
CA PHE A 217 10.70 6.64 -9.69
C PHE A 217 9.99 5.87 -10.80
N PHE A 218 10.71 5.08 -11.58
CA PHE A 218 10.12 4.35 -12.71
C PHE A 218 9.61 2.99 -12.28
N GLN A 219 8.27 2.78 -12.24
CA GLN A 219 7.71 1.45 -12.05
C GLN A 219 7.78 0.68 -13.35
N LEU A 220 8.38 -0.50 -13.31
CA LEU A 220 8.59 -1.39 -14.45
C LEU A 220 7.79 -2.67 -14.30
N TYR A 221 7.05 -3.03 -15.35
CA TYR A 221 6.66 -4.41 -15.61
C TYR A 221 7.61 -5.01 -16.65
N VAL A 222 8.23 -6.13 -16.32
CA VAL A 222 9.04 -6.87 -17.28
C VAL A 222 8.13 -7.49 -18.33
N LYS A 223 8.36 -7.14 -19.59
CA LYS A 223 7.59 -7.60 -20.73
C LYS A 223 8.05 -8.99 -21.16
N ARG A 224 7.22 -9.71 -21.95
CA ARG A 224 7.63 -10.95 -22.63
C ARG A 224 8.85 -10.71 -23.54
N SER A 225 8.89 -9.57 -24.23
CA SER A 225 10.07 -9.14 -24.99
C SER A 225 11.10 -8.48 -24.07
N LYS A 226 12.25 -9.11 -23.92
CA LYS A 226 13.40 -8.54 -23.20
C LYS A 226 13.86 -7.24 -23.86
N ALA A 227 13.89 -7.17 -25.20
CA ALA A 227 14.29 -5.96 -25.94
C ALA A 227 13.37 -4.78 -25.61
N GLU A 228 12.04 -4.98 -25.60
CA GLU A 228 11.07 -3.95 -25.24
C GLU A 228 11.26 -3.48 -23.78
N THR A 229 11.59 -4.42 -22.90
CA THR A 229 11.87 -4.08 -21.48
C THR A 229 13.12 -3.22 -21.37
N ILE A 230 14.20 -3.58 -22.06
CA ILE A 230 15.45 -2.79 -22.08
C ILE A 230 15.19 -1.38 -22.62
N GLU A 231 14.44 -1.25 -23.74
CA GLU A 231 14.09 0.05 -24.29
C GLU A 231 13.31 0.93 -23.28
N ASN A 232 12.37 0.34 -22.54
CA ASN A 232 11.63 1.04 -21.48
C ASN A 232 12.55 1.53 -20.35
N ILE A 233 13.47 0.69 -19.91
CA ILE A 233 14.48 1.05 -18.88
C ILE A 233 15.37 2.18 -19.36
N GLU A 234 15.93 2.07 -20.56
CA GLU A 234 16.79 3.10 -21.15
C GLU A 234 16.04 4.43 -21.35
N ARG A 235 14.78 4.37 -21.78
CA ARG A 235 13.94 5.55 -21.92
C ARG A 235 13.74 6.24 -20.56
N ALA A 236 13.41 5.50 -19.51
CA ALA A 236 13.27 6.05 -18.16
C ALA A 236 14.58 6.70 -17.67
N ARG A 237 15.72 6.06 -17.90
CA ARG A 237 17.03 6.58 -17.57
C ARG A 237 17.33 7.90 -18.32
N ARG A 238 17.07 7.96 -19.63
CA ARG A 238 17.24 9.21 -20.43
C ARG A 238 16.34 10.34 -19.96
N LEU A 239 15.14 10.01 -19.47
CA LEU A 239 14.19 10.99 -18.91
C LEU A 239 14.53 11.45 -17.49
N GLY A 240 15.59 10.92 -16.88
CA GLY A 240 16.08 11.36 -15.59
C GLY A 240 15.33 10.81 -14.38
N TYR A 241 14.62 9.68 -14.54
CA TYR A 241 14.05 8.96 -13.39
C TYR A 241 15.14 8.58 -12.40
N LYS A 242 14.83 8.69 -11.10
CA LYS A 242 15.83 8.57 -10.02
C LYS A 242 15.99 7.18 -9.43
N ALA A 243 14.99 6.30 -9.62
CA ALA A 243 15.02 4.92 -9.16
C ALA A 243 14.22 4.03 -10.10
N LEU A 244 14.57 2.73 -10.12
CA LEU A 244 13.86 1.69 -10.85
C LEU A 244 13.08 0.80 -9.88
N VAL A 245 11.76 0.68 -10.03
CA VAL A 245 10.87 -0.13 -9.20
C VAL A 245 10.32 -1.29 -10.02
N ILE A 246 10.92 -2.47 -9.89
CA ILE A 246 10.57 -3.68 -10.64
C ILE A 246 9.40 -4.36 -9.95
N THR A 247 8.28 -4.49 -10.64
CA THR A 247 7.06 -5.11 -10.12
C THR A 247 7.02 -6.59 -10.50
N VAL A 248 6.97 -7.47 -9.49
CA VAL A 248 7.09 -8.92 -9.65
C VAL A 248 5.82 -9.70 -9.30
N ASP A 249 4.76 -9.02 -8.84
CA ASP A 249 3.49 -9.61 -8.41
C ASP A 249 2.41 -9.61 -9.50
N ALA A 250 2.75 -9.32 -10.76
CA ALA A 250 1.79 -9.09 -11.84
C ALA A 250 2.04 -9.95 -13.09
N ASN A 251 2.53 -11.17 -12.95
CA ASN A 251 2.69 -12.13 -14.05
C ASN A 251 1.34 -12.46 -14.73
N ALA A 252 0.26 -12.49 -13.93
CA ALA A 252 -1.11 -12.61 -14.39
C ALA A 252 -1.94 -11.45 -13.84
N VAL A 253 -3.02 -11.09 -14.53
CA VAL A 253 -3.96 -10.07 -14.04
C VAL A 253 -4.90 -10.70 -13.03
N GLY A 254 -4.96 -10.15 -11.82
CA GLY A 254 -5.90 -10.58 -10.78
C GLY A 254 -7.36 -10.48 -11.22
N ILE A 255 -8.19 -11.37 -10.71
CA ILE A 255 -9.63 -11.43 -11.03
C ILE A 255 -10.34 -10.30 -10.27
N ARG A 256 -10.75 -9.24 -10.97
CA ARG A 256 -11.47 -8.09 -10.41
C ARG A 256 -12.91 -8.10 -10.89
N GLU A 257 -13.73 -8.86 -10.19
CA GLU A 257 -15.11 -9.13 -10.61
C GLU A 257 -15.98 -7.89 -10.76
N ASP A 258 -15.76 -6.84 -9.95
CA ASP A 258 -16.54 -5.60 -10.07
C ASP A 258 -16.25 -4.88 -11.40
N ASP A 259 -14.98 -4.84 -11.83
CA ASP A 259 -14.59 -4.29 -13.13
C ASP A 259 -15.11 -5.18 -14.28
N ASP A 260 -15.03 -6.50 -14.13
CA ASP A 260 -15.56 -7.43 -15.12
C ASP A 260 -17.10 -7.36 -15.23
N ARG A 261 -17.84 -7.27 -14.09
CA ARG A 261 -19.29 -7.05 -14.07
C ARG A 261 -19.70 -5.75 -14.78
N ARG A 262 -18.91 -4.68 -14.61
CA ARG A 262 -19.13 -3.42 -15.32
C ARG A 262 -18.98 -3.61 -16.83
N LYS A 263 -17.88 -4.22 -17.29
CA LYS A 263 -17.62 -4.50 -18.71
C LYS A 263 -18.73 -5.36 -19.32
N ILE A 264 -19.19 -6.40 -18.61
CA ILE A 264 -20.31 -7.23 -19.04
C ILE A 264 -21.56 -6.36 -19.28
N ARG A 265 -21.93 -5.51 -18.32
CA ARG A 265 -23.12 -4.65 -18.43
C ARG A 265 -23.03 -3.71 -19.64
N GLU A 266 -21.87 -3.08 -19.86
CA GLU A 266 -21.64 -2.17 -20.97
C GLU A 266 -21.71 -2.89 -22.32
N THR A 267 -21.09 -4.07 -22.44
CA THR A 267 -21.13 -4.90 -23.65
C THR A 267 -22.56 -5.32 -23.98
N LEU A 268 -23.32 -5.81 -23.00
CA LEU A 268 -24.72 -6.21 -23.21
C LEU A 268 -25.61 -5.01 -23.52
N ALA A 269 -25.38 -3.85 -22.90
CA ALA A 269 -26.14 -2.63 -23.19
C ALA A 269 -25.87 -2.09 -24.62
N SER A 270 -24.70 -2.37 -25.19
CA SER A 270 -24.39 -2.04 -26.61
C SER A 270 -24.95 -3.04 -27.61
N GLY A 271 -25.67 -4.08 -27.15
CA GLY A 271 -26.21 -5.14 -28.03
C GLY A 271 -25.16 -6.15 -28.54
N GLN A 272 -23.97 -6.12 -27.97
CA GLN A 272 -22.89 -7.05 -28.32
C GLN A 272 -22.93 -8.31 -27.43
N GLU A 273 -22.51 -9.45 -28.01
CA GLU A 273 -22.30 -10.68 -27.20
C GLU A 273 -21.09 -10.51 -26.29
N TYR A 274 -21.27 -10.79 -25.01
CA TYR A 274 -20.15 -10.84 -24.06
C TYR A 274 -19.43 -12.20 -24.16
N ILE A 275 -18.17 -12.16 -24.54
CA ILE A 275 -17.27 -13.32 -24.47
C ILE A 275 -16.40 -13.19 -23.23
N SER A 276 -16.54 -14.14 -22.29
CA SER A 276 -15.71 -14.10 -21.08
C SER A 276 -14.22 -14.17 -21.43
N PRO A 277 -13.34 -13.47 -20.69
CA PRO A 277 -11.90 -13.54 -20.94
C PRO A 277 -11.35 -14.97 -20.92
N TRP A 278 -11.91 -15.85 -20.11
CA TRP A 278 -11.56 -17.27 -20.06
C TRP A 278 -11.91 -18.01 -21.32
N ARG A 279 -13.10 -17.76 -21.89
CA ARG A 279 -13.51 -18.36 -23.19
C ARG A 279 -12.66 -17.82 -24.31
N ALA A 280 -12.39 -16.51 -24.31
CA ALA A 280 -11.51 -15.89 -25.30
C ALA A 280 -10.09 -16.49 -25.21
N ALA A 281 -9.57 -16.68 -24.01
CA ALA A 281 -8.25 -17.28 -23.78
C ALA A 281 -8.19 -18.74 -24.23
N SER A 282 -9.23 -19.56 -24.00
CA SER A 282 -9.26 -20.97 -24.40
C SER A 282 -9.28 -21.17 -25.92
N THR A 283 -9.68 -20.18 -26.67
CA THR A 283 -9.69 -20.19 -28.16
C THR A 283 -8.47 -19.49 -28.77
N ASN A 284 -7.62 -18.84 -27.95
CA ASN A 284 -6.41 -18.16 -28.39
C ASN A 284 -5.27 -19.17 -28.57
N PRO A 285 -4.54 -19.18 -29.69
CA PRO A 285 -3.38 -20.05 -29.89
C PRO A 285 -2.19 -19.72 -28.97
N ASP A 286 -2.12 -18.51 -28.38
CA ASP A 286 -1.11 -18.15 -27.39
C ASP A 286 -1.47 -18.76 -26.03
N PRO A 287 -0.68 -19.75 -25.51
CA PRO A 287 -0.94 -20.39 -24.21
C PRO A 287 -0.87 -19.42 -23.02
N GLU A 288 -0.18 -18.29 -23.17
CA GLU A 288 -0.09 -17.27 -22.13
C GLU A 288 -1.27 -16.28 -22.13
N SER A 289 -2.18 -16.38 -23.09
CA SER A 289 -3.38 -15.52 -23.15
C SER A 289 -4.24 -15.61 -21.88
N VAL A 290 -4.23 -16.75 -21.19
CA VAL A 290 -4.91 -16.98 -19.91
C VAL A 290 -4.42 -16.07 -18.80
N LEU A 291 -3.18 -15.58 -18.85
CA LEU A 291 -2.60 -14.69 -17.87
C LEU A 291 -3.17 -13.26 -17.97
N ARG A 292 -3.81 -12.92 -19.09
CA ARG A 292 -4.42 -11.60 -19.34
C ARG A 292 -3.45 -10.42 -19.21
N ALA A 293 -2.14 -10.67 -19.22
CA ALA A 293 -1.08 -9.69 -19.03
C ALA A 293 -0.05 -9.75 -20.16
N PRO A 294 0.48 -8.61 -20.62
CA PRO A 294 1.59 -8.56 -21.56
C PRO A 294 2.95 -8.73 -20.86
N HIS A 295 2.95 -9.16 -19.61
CA HIS A 295 4.14 -9.27 -18.78
C HIS A 295 4.78 -10.66 -18.90
N SER A 296 6.06 -10.75 -18.54
CA SER A 296 6.78 -12.03 -18.52
C SER A 296 6.21 -12.97 -17.46
N SER A 297 5.87 -14.19 -17.88
CA SER A 297 5.49 -15.28 -16.97
C SER A 297 6.70 -16.06 -16.45
N THR A 298 7.89 -15.81 -17.01
CA THR A 298 9.14 -16.54 -16.73
C THR A 298 10.14 -15.71 -15.92
N LEU A 299 9.78 -14.49 -15.51
CA LEU A 299 10.63 -13.61 -14.70
C LEU A 299 11.07 -14.33 -13.43
N ASN A 300 12.37 -14.32 -13.16
CA ASN A 300 12.97 -14.96 -12.00
C ASN A 300 14.13 -14.11 -11.45
N TRP A 301 14.69 -14.52 -10.31
CA TRP A 301 15.72 -13.76 -9.60
C TRP A 301 16.98 -13.50 -10.43
N THR A 302 17.36 -14.41 -11.35
CA THR A 302 18.56 -14.22 -12.19
C THR A 302 18.39 -13.11 -13.22
N ASP A 303 17.16 -12.73 -13.54
CA ASP A 303 16.87 -11.63 -14.49
C ASP A 303 17.27 -10.26 -13.92
N LEU A 304 17.41 -10.12 -12.60
CA LEU A 304 17.85 -8.87 -11.99
C LEU A 304 19.22 -8.43 -12.52
N SER A 305 20.09 -9.34 -12.92
CA SER A 305 21.42 -9.02 -13.43
C SER A 305 21.36 -8.17 -14.70
N TRP A 306 20.61 -8.61 -15.72
CA TRP A 306 20.50 -7.87 -16.98
C TRP A 306 19.61 -6.60 -16.86
N ILE A 307 18.64 -6.60 -15.92
CA ILE A 307 17.81 -5.41 -15.63
C ILE A 307 18.69 -4.31 -15.04
N LYS A 308 19.55 -4.66 -14.07
CA LYS A 308 20.53 -3.73 -13.48
C LYS A 308 21.54 -3.23 -14.51
N GLU A 309 22.02 -4.12 -15.40
CA GLU A 309 22.89 -3.74 -16.50
C GLU A 309 22.23 -2.72 -17.42
N ALA A 310 20.98 -2.92 -17.82
CA ALA A 310 20.21 -1.98 -18.63
C ALA A 310 20.00 -0.63 -17.92
N TRP A 311 19.83 -0.64 -16.58
CA TRP A 311 19.67 0.55 -15.75
C TRP A 311 20.99 1.33 -15.56
N GLN A 312 22.15 0.70 -15.76
CA GLN A 312 23.49 1.31 -15.75
C GLN A 312 23.78 2.14 -14.49
N ASN A 313 23.37 1.67 -13.32
CA ASN A 313 23.55 2.37 -12.05
C ASN A 313 23.01 3.83 -12.05
N ALA A 314 21.96 4.12 -12.83
CA ALA A 314 21.36 5.45 -12.89
C ALA A 314 20.66 5.86 -11.58
N GLY A 315 20.52 4.95 -10.63
CA GLY A 315 19.93 5.15 -9.31
C GLY A 315 19.58 3.81 -8.66
N PRO A 316 18.99 3.83 -7.46
CA PRO A 316 18.60 2.63 -6.73
C PRO A 316 17.63 1.73 -7.51
N VAL A 317 17.75 0.42 -7.26
CA VAL A 317 16.86 -0.62 -7.79
C VAL A 317 16.04 -1.22 -6.64
N CYS A 318 14.73 -1.17 -6.79
CA CYS A 318 13.75 -1.66 -5.83
C CYS A 318 12.92 -2.79 -6.45
N VAL A 319 12.66 -3.87 -5.70
CA VAL A 319 11.75 -4.95 -6.10
C VAL A 319 10.43 -4.82 -5.36
N LYS A 320 9.33 -4.61 -6.10
CA LYS A 320 7.96 -4.40 -5.59
C LYS A 320 7.11 -5.66 -5.79
N GLY A 321 6.34 -6.00 -4.76
CA GLY A 321 5.42 -7.15 -4.77
C GLY A 321 5.89 -8.28 -3.87
N ILE A 322 6.82 -8.00 -2.97
CA ILE A 322 7.33 -8.94 -1.98
C ILE A 322 6.33 -9.03 -0.81
N LEU A 323 6.01 -10.26 -0.39
CA LEU A 323 5.06 -10.53 0.68
C LEU A 323 5.54 -11.58 1.69
N THR A 324 6.75 -12.09 1.54
CA THR A 324 7.37 -13.05 2.47
C THR A 324 8.74 -12.57 2.91
N ALA A 325 9.14 -12.93 4.11
CA ALA A 325 10.45 -12.59 4.64
C ALA A 325 11.59 -13.30 3.86
N GLU A 326 11.33 -14.50 3.36
CA GLU A 326 12.26 -15.26 2.51
C GLU A 326 12.56 -14.53 1.21
N ASP A 327 11.51 -14.07 0.48
CA ASP A 327 11.70 -13.34 -0.76
C ASP A 327 12.40 -11.98 -0.53
N ALA A 328 12.09 -11.32 0.59
CA ALA A 328 12.79 -10.08 0.98
C ALA A 328 14.29 -10.33 1.19
N LYS A 329 14.64 -11.43 1.85
CA LYS A 329 16.02 -11.84 2.03
C LYS A 329 16.70 -12.18 0.70
N ILE A 330 16.03 -12.95 -0.17
CA ILE A 330 16.56 -13.29 -1.50
C ILE A 330 16.79 -12.02 -2.32
N ALA A 331 15.84 -11.09 -2.34
CA ALA A 331 15.99 -9.80 -3.03
C ALA A 331 17.24 -9.05 -2.54
N CYS A 332 17.40 -8.98 -1.23
CA CYS A 332 18.55 -8.34 -0.57
C CYS A 332 19.87 -9.05 -0.94
N ASP A 333 19.90 -10.39 -0.99
CA ASP A 333 21.07 -11.18 -1.38
C ASP A 333 21.43 -11.00 -2.86
N HIS A 334 20.45 -10.70 -3.72
CA HIS A 334 20.67 -10.26 -5.10
C HIS A 334 21.13 -8.80 -5.23
N GLY A 335 21.36 -8.12 -4.10
CA GLY A 335 21.94 -6.77 -4.04
C GLY A 335 21.00 -5.70 -4.60
N VAL A 336 19.67 -5.80 -4.32
CA VAL A 336 18.77 -4.66 -4.56
C VAL A 336 18.95 -3.62 -3.46
N ASP A 337 18.67 -2.37 -3.77
CA ASP A 337 18.82 -1.27 -2.81
C ASP A 337 17.58 -1.17 -1.89
N ALA A 338 16.43 -1.64 -2.38
CA ALA A 338 15.19 -1.61 -1.62
C ALA A 338 14.26 -2.79 -1.92
N VAL A 339 13.47 -3.15 -0.91
CA VAL A 339 12.37 -4.11 -0.98
C VAL A 339 11.06 -3.36 -0.77
N TYR A 340 10.09 -3.53 -1.68
CA TYR A 340 8.79 -2.87 -1.60
C TYR A 340 7.70 -3.91 -1.33
N LEU A 341 7.23 -3.94 -0.10
CA LEU A 341 6.22 -4.87 0.40
C LEU A 341 4.84 -4.44 -0.08
N SER A 342 4.20 -5.28 -0.87
CA SER A 342 2.93 -4.94 -1.53
C SER A 342 2.20 -6.18 -2.03
N ASN A 343 0.89 -6.26 -1.77
CA ASN A 343 -0.02 -7.18 -2.43
C ASN A 343 -0.80 -6.50 -3.57
N HIS A 344 -0.20 -5.45 -4.16
CA HIS A 344 -0.80 -4.66 -5.23
C HIS A 344 -2.11 -3.96 -4.81
N GLY A 345 -2.22 -3.60 -3.54
CA GLY A 345 -3.44 -3.03 -2.98
C GLY A 345 -4.62 -3.99 -2.95
N GLY A 346 -4.37 -5.30 -2.83
CA GLY A 346 -5.40 -6.35 -2.85
C GLY A 346 -5.99 -6.58 -4.25
N ARG A 347 -5.24 -6.32 -5.33
CA ARG A 347 -5.72 -6.41 -6.72
C ARG A 347 -5.19 -7.62 -7.47
N GLN A 348 -4.32 -8.44 -6.86
CA GLN A 348 -3.68 -9.61 -7.45
C GLN A 348 -4.17 -10.88 -6.75
N LEU A 349 -3.33 -11.65 -6.09
CA LEU A 349 -3.74 -12.83 -5.35
C LEU A 349 -4.61 -12.42 -4.14
N ASP A 350 -5.84 -12.92 -4.08
CA ASP A 350 -6.66 -12.71 -2.88
C ASP A 350 -6.25 -13.64 -1.73
N ALA A 351 -6.60 -13.28 -0.51
CA ALA A 351 -6.15 -13.93 0.72
C ALA A 351 -4.62 -13.92 0.95
N ALA A 352 -3.88 -13.07 0.21
CA ALA A 352 -2.48 -12.79 0.48
C ALA A 352 -2.31 -11.87 1.70
N PRO A 353 -1.17 -11.93 2.42
CA PRO A 353 -0.90 -11.04 3.54
C PRO A 353 -0.81 -9.57 3.09
N SER A 354 -0.96 -8.65 4.03
CA SER A 354 -0.68 -7.23 3.79
C SER A 354 0.82 -6.95 3.76
N GLY A 355 1.22 -5.82 3.15
CA GLY A 355 2.61 -5.36 3.23
C GLY A 355 3.06 -5.13 4.68
N LEU A 356 2.14 -4.74 5.57
CA LEU A 356 2.41 -4.59 7.00
C LEU A 356 2.72 -5.92 7.67
N ALA A 357 1.94 -6.96 7.37
CA ALA A 357 2.20 -8.31 7.90
C ALA A 357 3.56 -8.84 7.44
N ALA A 358 3.90 -8.64 6.17
CA ALA A 358 5.22 -8.99 5.63
C ALA A 358 6.36 -8.22 6.32
N LEU A 359 6.18 -6.94 6.66
CA LEU A 359 7.17 -6.17 7.43
C LEU A 359 7.40 -6.75 8.82
N VAL A 360 6.32 -7.14 9.52
CA VAL A 360 6.42 -7.80 10.83
C VAL A 360 7.16 -9.12 10.70
N GLU A 361 6.87 -9.90 9.65
CA GLU A 361 7.54 -11.17 9.39
C GLU A 361 9.05 -10.99 9.15
N ILE A 362 9.46 -10.02 8.33
CA ILE A 362 10.88 -9.68 8.11
C ILE A 362 11.55 -9.33 9.44
N ARG A 363 10.92 -8.48 10.25
CA ARG A 363 11.47 -8.07 11.54
C ARG A 363 11.69 -9.24 12.50
N LEU A 364 10.84 -10.27 12.43
CA LEU A 364 10.93 -11.44 13.29
C LEU A 364 11.94 -12.49 12.80
N PHE A 365 12.03 -12.70 11.47
CA PHE A 365 12.78 -13.83 10.93
C PHE A 365 14.06 -13.44 10.19
N TYR A 366 14.12 -12.24 9.61
CA TYR A 366 15.29 -11.75 8.86
C TYR A 366 15.54 -10.26 9.14
N PRO A 367 15.76 -9.87 10.42
CA PRO A 367 15.95 -8.47 10.79
C PRO A 367 17.11 -7.79 10.07
N GLU A 368 18.13 -8.56 9.62
CA GLU A 368 19.25 -8.07 8.85
C GLU A 368 18.85 -7.45 7.50
N VAL A 369 17.68 -7.79 6.95
CA VAL A 369 17.14 -7.15 5.74
C VAL A 369 16.87 -5.68 5.97
N LEU A 370 16.39 -5.31 7.18
CA LEU A 370 16.13 -3.92 7.56
C LEU A 370 17.39 -3.04 7.61
N GLU A 371 18.56 -3.67 7.81
CA GLU A 371 19.84 -3.00 7.87
C GLU A 371 20.52 -2.88 6.50
N ARG A 372 20.19 -3.79 5.57
CA ARG A 372 20.82 -3.92 4.25
C ARG A 372 20.07 -3.26 3.12
N CYS A 373 18.74 -3.16 3.24
CA CYS A 373 17.86 -2.62 2.21
C CYS A 373 16.92 -1.58 2.78
N GLU A 374 16.60 -0.54 2.01
CA GLU A 374 15.46 0.30 2.32
C GLU A 374 14.17 -0.53 2.22
N ILE A 375 13.26 -0.38 3.18
CA ILE A 375 11.97 -1.05 3.16
C ILE A 375 10.87 -0.05 2.84
N LEU A 376 10.23 -0.26 1.71
CA LEU A 376 9.03 0.47 1.32
C LEU A 376 7.81 -0.45 1.48
N LEU A 377 6.64 0.10 1.80
CA LEU A 377 5.41 -0.68 1.80
C LEU A 377 4.21 0.16 1.36
N ASP A 378 3.18 -0.51 0.86
CA ASP A 378 1.85 0.08 0.61
C ASP A 378 0.72 -0.83 1.10
N GLY A 379 -0.51 -0.37 0.92
CA GLY A 379 -1.72 -1.09 1.27
C GLY A 379 -2.40 -0.57 2.55
N GLY A 380 -3.62 -0.07 2.39
CA GLY A 380 -4.50 0.32 3.49
C GLY A 380 -4.14 1.58 4.26
N VAL A 381 -3.08 2.28 3.91
CA VAL A 381 -2.66 3.52 4.56
C VAL A 381 -3.72 4.61 4.35
N ARG A 382 -4.21 5.21 5.44
CA ARG A 382 -5.28 6.21 5.44
C ARG A 382 -5.04 7.34 6.45
N ARG A 383 -3.98 7.25 7.25
CA ARG A 383 -3.65 8.22 8.31
C ARG A 383 -2.13 8.36 8.46
N GLY A 384 -1.64 9.54 8.82
CA GLY A 384 -0.25 9.74 9.20
C GLY A 384 0.21 8.81 10.33
N ALA A 385 -0.71 8.42 11.22
CA ALA A 385 -0.46 7.40 12.24
C ALA A 385 0.00 6.05 11.65
N HIS A 386 -0.58 5.60 10.53
CA HIS A 386 -0.16 4.36 9.85
C HIS A 386 1.26 4.49 9.29
N VAL A 387 1.62 5.68 8.78
CA VAL A 387 2.99 5.96 8.32
C VAL A 387 3.97 5.78 9.46
N ILE A 388 3.69 6.37 10.64
CA ILE A 388 4.55 6.26 11.81
C ILE A 388 4.61 4.82 12.33
N GLN A 389 3.50 4.08 12.35
CA GLN A 389 3.49 2.65 12.70
C GLN A 389 4.44 1.85 11.80
N ALA A 390 4.44 2.11 10.49
CA ALA A 390 5.37 1.47 9.55
C ALA A 390 6.83 1.81 9.87
N LEU A 391 7.14 3.10 10.09
CA LEU A 391 8.49 3.55 10.43
C LEU A 391 8.98 2.91 11.74
N CYS A 392 8.13 2.80 12.76
CA CYS A 392 8.45 2.13 14.03
C CYS A 392 8.77 0.65 13.84
N LEU A 393 8.25 0.01 12.82
CA LEU A 393 8.54 -1.38 12.47
C LEU A 393 9.77 -1.54 11.58
N GLY A 394 10.39 -0.46 11.14
CA GLY A 394 11.62 -0.46 10.35
C GLY A 394 11.43 -0.11 8.86
N ALA A 395 10.24 0.33 8.45
CA ALA A 395 10.07 0.85 7.10
C ALA A 395 10.83 2.16 6.90
N THR A 396 11.35 2.38 5.69
CA THR A 396 11.95 3.65 5.28
C THR A 396 10.86 4.66 4.90
N ALA A 397 9.87 4.22 4.12
CA ALA A 397 8.77 5.07 3.65
C ALA A 397 7.54 4.25 3.26
N VAL A 398 6.42 4.96 3.10
CA VAL A 398 5.11 4.36 2.80
C VAL A 398 4.56 4.89 1.47
N GLY A 399 4.11 3.98 0.61
CA GLY A 399 3.44 4.30 -0.64
C GLY A 399 1.93 4.48 -0.45
N LEU A 400 1.37 5.56 -0.98
CA LEU A 400 -0.07 5.79 -1.00
C LEU A 400 -0.57 5.78 -2.45
N GLY A 401 -1.46 4.84 -2.77
CA GLY A 401 -2.03 4.69 -4.13
C GLY A 401 -3.40 5.33 -4.25
N ARG A 402 -4.46 4.56 -3.93
CA ARG A 402 -5.85 5.01 -4.07
C ARG A 402 -6.17 6.37 -3.46
N PRO A 403 -5.68 6.75 -2.26
CA PRO A 403 -5.98 8.06 -1.71
C PRO A 403 -5.61 9.21 -2.64
N PHE A 404 -4.44 9.14 -3.29
CA PHE A 404 -4.04 10.16 -4.25
C PHE A 404 -4.83 10.08 -5.57
N MET A 405 -5.25 8.90 -6.00
CA MET A 405 -6.14 8.76 -7.15
C MET A 405 -7.52 9.37 -6.90
N TYR A 406 -8.04 9.22 -5.68
CA TYR A 406 -9.30 9.83 -5.25
C TYR A 406 -9.18 11.35 -5.17
N ALA A 407 -8.13 11.86 -4.53
CA ALA A 407 -7.85 13.28 -4.42
C ALA A 407 -7.67 13.94 -5.80
N MET A 408 -6.90 13.29 -6.68
CA MET A 408 -6.74 13.72 -8.07
C MET A 408 -8.08 13.71 -8.83
N GLY A 409 -8.85 12.64 -8.71
CA GLY A 409 -10.10 12.48 -9.43
C GLY A 409 -11.16 13.49 -9.01
N ALA A 410 -11.20 13.84 -7.72
CA ALA A 410 -12.16 14.81 -7.19
C ALA A 410 -11.75 16.28 -7.43
N TYR A 411 -10.45 16.59 -7.31
CA TYR A 411 -10.00 18.00 -7.24
C TYR A 411 -8.71 18.29 -8.01
N GLY A 412 -8.26 17.38 -8.88
CA GLY A 412 -7.06 17.60 -9.70
C GLY A 412 -5.78 17.77 -8.88
N THR A 413 -4.92 18.67 -9.32
CA THR A 413 -3.64 18.97 -8.65
C THR A 413 -3.82 19.49 -7.23
N ASP A 414 -4.82 20.34 -7.00
CA ASP A 414 -5.07 20.92 -5.69
C ASP A 414 -5.55 19.88 -4.68
N GLY A 415 -6.33 18.87 -5.15
CA GLY A 415 -6.69 17.69 -4.35
C GLY A 415 -5.47 16.90 -3.91
N VAL A 416 -4.54 16.62 -4.84
CA VAL A 416 -3.30 15.90 -4.52
C VAL A 416 -2.47 16.68 -3.48
N HIS A 417 -2.30 17.99 -3.68
CA HIS A 417 -1.55 18.83 -2.74
C HIS A 417 -2.22 18.85 -1.36
N LYS A 418 -3.54 19.04 -1.31
CA LYS A 418 -4.32 19.02 -0.07
C LYS A 418 -4.25 17.69 0.65
N ALA A 419 -4.25 16.56 -0.09
CA ALA A 419 -4.09 15.23 0.49
C ALA A 419 -2.69 15.05 1.12
N ILE A 420 -1.63 15.62 0.52
CA ILE A 420 -0.29 15.65 1.12
C ILE A 420 -0.31 16.46 2.42
N GLU A 421 -0.92 17.66 2.41
CA GLU A 421 -1.04 18.49 3.60
C GLU A 421 -1.85 17.86 4.73
N SER A 422 -2.93 17.12 4.42
CA SER A 422 -3.79 16.48 5.42
C SER A 422 -3.09 15.34 6.18
N GLU A 423 -2.13 14.68 5.55
CA GLU A 423 -1.29 13.65 6.17
C GLU A 423 0.04 14.21 6.70
N SER A 424 0.33 15.46 6.32
CA SER A 424 1.42 16.24 6.86
C SER A 424 0.88 17.00 8.07
N PRO A 425 1.26 16.68 9.28
CA PRO A 425 0.80 17.47 10.41
C PRO A 425 1.31 18.91 10.25
N PRO A 426 0.51 19.90 10.58
CA PRO A 426 1.08 21.21 10.88
C PRO A 426 2.19 20.99 11.91
N PRO A 427 3.29 21.73 11.88
CA PRO A 427 4.49 21.45 12.69
C PRO A 427 4.25 21.30 14.19
N SER A 428 3.00 21.44 14.63
CA SER A 428 2.64 21.53 16.05
C SER A 428 1.73 20.45 16.61
N PHE A 429 0.99 19.59 15.84
CA PHE A 429 -0.07 18.85 16.52
C PHE A 429 -0.12 17.31 16.39
N HIS A 430 0.05 16.69 15.22
CA HIS A 430 -0.21 15.23 15.13
C HIS A 430 1.05 14.33 15.18
N LEU A 431 2.10 14.64 14.45
CA LEU A 431 3.39 13.91 14.55
C LEU A 431 4.04 14.17 15.92
N CYS A 432 3.95 15.41 16.41
CA CYS A 432 4.38 15.78 17.74
C CYS A 432 3.68 14.94 18.80
N PHE A 433 2.35 14.75 18.70
CA PHE A 433 1.56 13.94 19.62
C PHE A 433 1.93 12.46 19.57
N ILE A 434 2.30 11.93 18.41
CA ILE A 434 2.66 10.51 18.23
C ILE A 434 4.13 10.27 18.56
N CYS A 435 5.06 11.14 18.14
CA CYS A 435 6.48 11.08 18.55
C CYS A 435 6.66 11.24 20.08
N PHE A 436 5.72 11.95 20.73
CA PHE A 436 5.67 12.09 22.19
C PHE A 436 5.66 10.75 22.92
N TYR A 437 5.18 9.70 22.24
CA TYR A 437 4.79 8.45 22.88
C TYR A 437 5.56 7.20 22.40
N LEU A 438 6.61 7.33 21.59
CA LEU A 438 7.32 6.17 21.06
C LEU A 438 8.48 5.73 21.96
N ASP A 439 8.67 4.41 22.05
CA ASP A 439 9.75 3.78 22.83
C ASP A 439 11.09 3.89 22.06
N PRO A 440 12.21 4.28 22.71
CA PRO A 440 13.53 4.36 22.07
C PRO A 440 14.13 3.00 21.64
N PHE A 441 13.43 1.89 21.85
CA PHE A 441 13.85 0.57 21.34
C PHE A 441 13.70 0.41 19.82
N VAL A 442 13.19 1.41 19.11
CA VAL A 442 13.27 1.46 17.65
C VAL A 442 14.63 2.03 17.31
N SER A 443 15.46 1.23 16.66
CA SER A 443 16.88 1.43 16.31
C SER A 443 17.33 2.88 16.05
N GLU A 444 18.61 3.17 16.30
CA GLU A 444 19.28 4.46 16.11
C GLU A 444 18.97 5.19 14.79
N SER A 445 18.46 4.47 13.77
CA SER A 445 18.02 5.06 12.51
C SER A 445 16.73 5.89 12.58
N THR A 446 15.97 5.81 13.68
CA THR A 446 14.78 6.63 13.92
C THR A 446 15.05 7.85 14.81
N THR A 447 16.27 8.01 15.33
CA THR A 447 16.68 9.18 16.12
C THR A 447 16.64 10.49 15.34
N ASP A 448 16.71 10.42 14.01
CA ASP A 448 16.60 11.59 13.13
C ASP A 448 15.20 12.20 13.06
N ILE A 449 14.16 11.45 13.47
CA ILE A 449 12.77 11.94 13.46
C ILE A 449 12.45 12.74 14.75
N CYS A 450 13.12 12.41 15.86
CA CYS A 450 12.93 13.10 17.14
C CYS A 450 14.32 13.47 17.67
N GLY A 451 14.78 14.67 17.34
CA GLY A 451 16.13 15.20 17.64
C GLY A 451 16.82 14.66 18.90
N SER A 452 18.06 14.22 18.71
CA SER A 452 19.13 13.79 19.64
C SER A 452 18.76 12.95 20.87
N PRO A 453 19.51 11.85 21.11
CA PRO A 453 19.41 11.09 22.36
C PRO A 453 19.97 11.92 23.52
N LEU A 454 19.33 11.81 24.65
CA LEU A 454 19.97 12.07 25.95
C LEU A 454 20.66 10.83 26.43
#